data_d4f4ad6fc3e3b1225bbebfae5a4f634d
#
_entry.id   d4f4ad6fc3e3b1225bbebfae5a4f634d
#
_cell.length_a   1.000
_cell.length_b   1.000
_cell.length_c   1.000
_cell.angle_alpha   90.00
_cell.angle_beta   90.00
_cell.angle_gamma   90.00
#
_symmetry.space_group_name_H-M   'P 1'
#
loop_
_entity.id
_entity.type
_entity.pdbx_description
1 polymer ?
#
loop_
_entity_poly.entity_id
_entity_poly.type
_entity_poly.pdbx_seq_one_letter_code
_entity_poly.pdbx_strand_id
1 'polypeptide(L)'
;EPHTVCLTFQEQDFCVFPSASDQGPTVYVEETNDDDERILVGVPAPALPIDRSLFWEPLDAVFGALRVAHVLGEFLEEGTELCIAFPDLDLVLREDNVYARDISLQDISQLALGFECHGSLRLVVTEEPRFISRYNELATALGSEESEEDAQDEEAGEEDEGADKEDKEADEDDN
;
A
#
# COMPACT_ATOMS: atom_id res chain seq x y z
N GLU A 1 -7.67 27.99 9.00
CA GLU A 1 -7.26 27.48 7.67
C GLU A 1 -6.33 26.29 7.87
N PRO A 2 -6.40 25.26 7.00
CA PRO A 2 -5.47 24.16 7.09
C PRO A 2 -4.05 24.64 6.83
N HIS A 3 -3.09 24.08 7.57
CA HIS A 3 -1.68 24.31 7.30
C HIS A 3 -1.28 23.59 6.01
N THR A 4 -0.33 24.14 5.28
CA THR A 4 0.28 23.45 4.14
C THR A 4 0.98 22.19 4.64
N VAL A 5 0.75 21.08 3.95
CA VAL A 5 1.33 19.77 4.25
C VAL A 5 2.21 19.36 3.09
N CYS A 6 3.42 18.94 3.38
CA CYS A 6 4.34 18.34 2.43
C CYS A 6 4.21 16.81 2.51
N LEU A 7 3.83 16.16 1.41
CA LEU A 7 3.69 14.72 1.33
C LEU A 7 4.74 14.17 0.37
N THR A 8 5.53 13.22 0.83
CA THR A 8 6.50 12.50 0.01
C THR A 8 5.99 11.08 -0.25
N PHE A 9 5.95 10.67 -1.51
CA PHE A 9 5.61 9.31 -1.93
C PHE A 9 6.54 8.89 -3.07
N GLN A 10 7.21 7.73 -2.95
CA GLN A 10 8.16 7.21 -3.93
C GLN A 10 9.21 8.26 -4.36
N GLU A 11 9.82 8.94 -3.38
CA GLU A 11 10.82 10.00 -3.59
C GLU A 11 10.30 11.26 -4.30
N GLN A 12 8.99 11.37 -4.54
CA GLN A 12 8.35 12.54 -5.11
C GLN A 12 7.61 13.32 -4.03
N ASP A 13 7.84 14.65 -4.01
CA ASP A 13 7.18 15.56 -3.09
C ASP A 13 5.94 16.19 -3.71
N PHE A 14 4.89 16.27 -2.91
CA PHE A 14 3.60 16.90 -3.24
C PHE A 14 3.24 17.93 -2.20
N CYS A 15 2.55 18.97 -2.64
CA CYS A 15 1.94 19.95 -1.75
C CYS A 15 0.46 19.57 -1.52
N VAL A 16 0.11 19.30 -0.27
CA VAL A 16 -1.27 19.05 0.15
C VAL A 16 -1.79 20.30 0.87
N PHE A 17 -3.02 20.71 0.55
CA PHE A 17 -3.65 21.92 1.07
C PHE A 17 -2.87 23.22 0.79
N PRO A 18 -2.48 23.50 -0.47
CA PRO A 18 -1.73 24.71 -0.79
C PRO A 18 -2.49 25.96 -0.32
N SER A 19 -1.78 26.88 0.30
CA SER A 19 -2.32 28.20 0.72
C SER A 19 -1.85 29.26 -0.26
N ALA A 20 -2.65 30.33 -0.42
CA ALA A 20 -2.26 31.45 -1.27
C ALA A 20 -1.01 32.20 -0.76
N SER A 21 -0.71 32.07 0.54
CA SER A 21 0.45 32.70 1.21
C SER A 21 1.65 31.79 1.35
N ASP A 22 1.49 30.48 1.14
CA ASP A 22 2.53 29.48 1.28
C ASP A 22 2.59 28.66 -0.01
N GLN A 23 3.70 28.81 -0.75
CA GLN A 23 3.91 28.13 -2.03
C GLN A 23 4.24 26.64 -1.88
N GLY A 24 4.30 26.17 -0.63
CA GLY A 24 4.65 24.78 -0.34
C GLY A 24 6.13 24.46 -0.60
N PRO A 25 6.49 23.18 -0.57
CA PRO A 25 7.86 22.75 -0.78
C PRO A 25 8.30 23.01 -2.22
N THR A 26 9.60 23.32 -2.38
CA THR A 26 10.25 23.44 -3.68
C THR A 26 10.93 22.13 -4.03
N VAL A 27 10.61 21.58 -5.18
CA VAL A 27 11.30 20.42 -5.76
C VAL A 27 12.27 20.88 -6.84
N TYR A 28 13.38 20.16 -7.01
CA TYR A 28 14.36 20.46 -8.03
C TYR A 28 14.23 19.48 -9.16
N VAL A 29 13.99 20.01 -10.36
CA VAL A 29 13.90 19.22 -11.59
C VAL A 29 15.12 19.50 -12.47
N GLU A 30 15.61 18.48 -13.16
CA GLU A 30 16.66 18.66 -14.17
C GLU A 30 16.04 19.21 -15.46
N GLU A 31 16.52 20.36 -15.89
CA GLU A 31 16.19 20.94 -17.18
C GLU A 31 17.47 21.09 -18.01
N THR A 32 17.31 20.99 -19.34
CA THR A 32 18.40 21.26 -20.28
C THR A 32 18.27 22.69 -20.75
N ASN A 33 19.31 23.51 -20.54
CA ASN A 33 19.34 24.88 -21.00
C ASN A 33 19.65 24.94 -22.53
N ASP A 34 19.62 26.13 -23.09
CA ASP A 34 19.87 26.36 -24.52
C ASP A 34 21.29 25.96 -24.95
N ASP A 35 22.21 25.78 -24.01
CA ASP A 35 23.59 25.37 -24.24
C ASP A 35 23.81 23.84 -24.06
N ASP A 36 22.72 23.06 -23.98
CA ASP A 36 22.71 21.60 -23.78
C ASP A 36 23.30 21.15 -22.40
N GLU A 37 23.37 22.06 -21.43
CA GLU A 37 23.80 21.77 -20.08
C GLU A 37 22.59 21.43 -19.19
N ARG A 38 22.75 20.42 -18.34
CA ARG A 38 21.75 20.05 -17.32
C ARG A 38 21.85 20.99 -16.14
N ILE A 39 20.76 21.67 -15.85
CA ILE A 39 20.64 22.56 -14.69
C ILE A 39 19.52 22.08 -13.77
N LEU A 40 19.68 22.30 -12.46
CA LEU A 40 18.63 22.05 -11.48
C LEU A 40 17.81 23.32 -11.29
N VAL A 41 16.54 23.26 -11.66
CA VAL A 41 15.58 24.38 -11.51
C VAL A 41 14.63 24.05 -10.36
N GLY A 42 14.54 24.98 -9.39
CA GLY A 42 13.58 24.86 -8.30
C GLY A 42 12.18 25.23 -8.77
N VAL A 43 11.24 24.30 -8.72
CA VAL A 43 9.82 24.49 -9.03
C VAL A 43 8.97 24.17 -7.80
N PRO A 44 7.78 24.77 -7.65
CA PRO A 44 6.87 24.37 -6.60
C PRO A 44 6.49 22.91 -6.74
N ALA A 45 6.43 22.16 -5.63
CA ALA A 45 5.94 20.80 -5.64
C ALA A 45 4.52 20.74 -6.22
N PRO A 46 4.19 19.70 -7.02
CA PRO A 46 2.85 19.56 -7.57
C PRO A 46 1.81 19.47 -6.46
N ALA A 47 0.68 20.18 -6.65
CA ALA A 47 -0.42 20.10 -5.69
C ALA A 47 -1.16 18.76 -5.85
N LEU A 48 -1.37 18.07 -4.73
CA LEU A 48 -2.24 16.89 -4.68
C LEU A 48 -3.69 17.36 -4.50
N PRO A 49 -4.61 17.04 -5.43
CA PRO A 49 -6.00 17.52 -5.38
C PRO A 49 -6.81 16.71 -4.35
N ILE A 50 -6.57 16.98 -3.10
CA ILE A 50 -7.28 16.39 -1.95
C ILE A 50 -8.15 17.48 -1.32
N ASP A 51 -9.36 17.09 -0.89
CA ASP A 51 -10.29 18.01 -0.24
C ASP A 51 -9.70 18.59 1.04
N ARG A 52 -9.81 19.92 1.19
CA ARG A 52 -9.28 20.63 2.36
C ARG A 52 -9.95 20.24 3.67
N SER A 53 -11.18 19.74 3.63
CA SER A 53 -11.90 19.27 4.83
C SER A 53 -11.18 18.11 5.51
N LEU A 54 -10.43 17.30 4.75
CA LEU A 54 -9.68 16.15 5.27
C LEU A 54 -8.60 16.51 6.29
N PHE A 55 -8.21 17.80 6.37
CA PHE A 55 -7.31 18.26 7.42
C PHE A 55 -7.89 18.08 8.83
N TRP A 56 -9.21 18.15 8.96
CA TRP A 56 -9.96 18.02 10.23
C TRP A 56 -10.64 16.66 10.37
N GLU A 57 -10.70 15.87 9.30
CA GLU A 57 -11.29 14.54 9.33
C GLU A 57 -10.30 13.51 9.90
N PRO A 58 -10.77 12.38 10.40
CA PRO A 58 -9.92 11.28 10.81
C PRO A 58 -8.96 10.81 9.70
N LEU A 59 -7.78 10.31 10.09
CA LEU A 59 -6.76 9.88 9.16
C LEU A 59 -7.18 8.71 8.26
N ASP A 60 -8.17 7.90 8.65
CA ASP A 60 -8.75 6.86 7.79
C ASP A 60 -9.40 7.48 6.53
N ALA A 61 -10.01 8.65 6.62
CA ALA A 61 -10.52 9.40 5.48
C ALA A 61 -9.38 9.92 4.59
N VAL A 62 -8.26 10.34 5.19
CA VAL A 62 -7.05 10.74 4.45
C VAL A 62 -6.48 9.55 3.68
N PHE A 63 -6.34 8.37 4.29
CA PHE A 63 -5.92 7.16 3.61
C PHE A 63 -6.83 6.83 2.42
N GLY A 64 -8.15 6.90 2.62
CA GLY A 64 -9.12 6.69 1.55
C GLY A 64 -8.94 7.66 0.38
N ALA A 65 -8.70 8.93 0.67
CA ALA A 65 -8.46 9.95 -0.36
C ALA A 65 -7.14 9.72 -1.10
N LEU A 66 -6.07 9.29 -0.42
CA LEU A 66 -4.78 8.96 -1.02
C LEU A 66 -4.92 7.79 -2.02
N ARG A 67 -5.71 6.76 -1.68
CA ARG A 67 -5.95 5.61 -2.55
C ARG A 67 -6.70 5.96 -3.85
N VAL A 68 -7.59 6.95 -3.82
CA VAL A 68 -8.33 7.37 -5.02
C VAL A 68 -7.66 8.52 -5.77
N ALA A 69 -6.60 9.12 -5.20
CA ALA A 69 -5.84 10.14 -5.89
C ALA A 69 -5.13 9.51 -7.10
N HIS A 70 -5.47 9.94 -8.31
CA HIS A 70 -4.92 9.38 -9.56
C HIS A 70 -3.40 9.30 -9.58
N VAL A 71 -2.73 10.27 -8.93
CA VAL A 71 -1.27 10.34 -8.90
C VAL A 71 -0.64 9.22 -8.04
N LEU A 72 -1.35 8.73 -7.02
CA LEU A 72 -0.88 7.68 -6.12
C LEU A 72 -1.51 6.33 -6.45
N GLY A 73 -2.81 6.33 -6.81
CA GLY A 73 -3.61 5.11 -7.00
C GLY A 73 -3.13 4.20 -8.14
N GLU A 74 -2.47 4.76 -9.17
CA GLU A 74 -1.92 3.97 -10.27
C GLU A 74 -0.71 3.12 -9.87
N PHE A 75 -0.06 3.44 -8.75
CA PHE A 75 1.14 2.77 -8.26
C PHE A 75 0.88 1.87 -7.05
N LEU A 76 -0.37 1.82 -6.55
CA LEU A 76 -0.71 1.04 -5.36
C LEU A 76 -1.09 -0.39 -5.74
N GLU A 77 -0.42 -1.35 -5.12
CA GLU A 77 -0.66 -2.77 -5.35
C GLU A 77 -1.88 -3.29 -4.54
N GLU A 78 -2.57 -4.27 -5.09
CA GLU A 78 -3.61 -4.98 -4.35
C GLU A 78 -3.00 -5.79 -3.19
N GLY A 79 -3.68 -5.78 -2.04
CA GLY A 79 -3.21 -6.53 -0.86
C GLY A 79 -2.18 -5.80 0.00
N THR A 80 -1.87 -4.53 -0.33
CA THR A 80 -1.01 -3.66 0.46
C THR A 80 -1.82 -2.69 1.33
N GLU A 81 -1.18 -2.18 2.39
CA GLU A 81 -1.67 -1.08 3.21
C GLU A 81 -0.76 0.14 3.07
N LEU A 82 -1.34 1.32 3.21
CA LEU A 82 -0.58 2.55 3.29
C LEU A 82 -0.09 2.79 4.72
N CYS A 83 1.14 3.28 4.81
CA CYS A 83 1.73 3.77 6.04
C CYS A 83 2.02 5.26 5.88
N ILE A 84 1.62 6.07 6.85
CA ILE A 84 1.98 7.49 6.94
C ILE A 84 2.96 7.65 8.09
N ALA A 85 4.17 8.10 7.77
CA ALA A 85 5.15 8.52 8.75
C ALA A 85 5.15 10.05 8.88
N PHE A 86 5.31 10.52 10.11
CA PHE A 86 5.51 11.92 10.48
C PHE A 86 6.93 12.06 11.03
N PRO A 87 7.95 12.30 10.15
CA PRO A 87 9.36 12.22 10.54
C PRO A 87 9.74 13.17 11.68
N ASP A 88 9.13 14.35 11.73
CA ASP A 88 9.42 15.37 12.73
C ASP A 88 8.96 14.98 14.15
N LEU A 89 8.08 13.98 14.25
CA LEU A 89 7.52 13.49 15.52
C LEU A 89 7.93 12.04 15.81
N ASP A 90 8.66 11.38 14.93
CA ASP A 90 8.98 9.94 15.00
C ASP A 90 7.72 9.07 15.19
N LEU A 91 6.64 9.42 14.50
CA LEU A 91 5.37 8.70 14.51
C LEU A 91 5.13 8.00 13.17
N VAL A 92 4.57 6.80 13.23
CA VAL A 92 4.15 6.02 12.06
C VAL A 92 2.75 5.49 12.31
N LEU A 93 1.85 5.70 11.37
CA LEU A 93 0.49 5.19 11.41
C LEU A 93 0.21 4.35 10.17
N ARG A 94 -0.31 3.14 10.37
CA ARG A 94 -0.78 2.26 9.30
C ARG A 94 -2.26 2.46 9.03
N GLU A 95 -2.68 2.25 7.79
CA GLU A 95 -4.07 2.41 7.35
C GLU A 95 -5.05 1.57 8.17
N ASP A 96 -4.69 0.33 8.48
CA ASP A 96 -5.53 -0.60 9.24
C ASP A 96 -5.47 -0.40 10.77
N ASN A 97 -4.73 0.64 11.23
CA ASN A 97 -4.63 0.95 12.65
C ASN A 97 -5.94 1.57 13.18
N VAL A 98 -6.42 1.05 14.29
CA VAL A 98 -7.68 1.52 14.92
C VAL A 98 -7.67 3.01 15.26
N TYR A 99 -6.50 3.56 15.60
CA TYR A 99 -6.34 4.97 15.94
C TYR A 99 -6.43 5.92 14.74
N ALA A 100 -6.37 5.39 13.51
CA ALA A 100 -6.58 6.20 12.30
C ALA A 100 -7.97 6.86 12.28
N ARG A 101 -8.94 6.31 13.03
CA ARG A 101 -10.32 6.83 13.13
C ARG A 101 -10.51 7.91 14.18
N ASP A 102 -9.53 8.11 15.06
CA ASP A 102 -9.63 9.00 16.20
C ASP A 102 -8.71 10.23 16.10
N ILE A 103 -7.74 10.20 15.19
CA ILE A 103 -6.69 11.21 15.04
C ILE A 103 -6.81 11.88 13.68
N SER A 104 -6.70 13.20 13.63
CA SER A 104 -6.71 14.02 12.42
C SER A 104 -5.34 14.62 12.11
N LEU A 105 -5.15 15.15 10.89
CA LEU A 105 -3.96 15.95 10.55
C LEU A 105 -3.87 17.23 11.41
N GLN A 106 -5.01 17.78 11.83
CA GLN A 106 -5.04 18.90 12.77
C GLN A 106 -4.40 18.53 14.10
N ASP A 107 -4.73 17.36 14.66
CA ASP A 107 -4.17 16.91 15.95
C ASP A 107 -2.66 16.71 15.84
N ILE A 108 -2.19 16.09 14.76
CA ILE A 108 -0.76 15.92 14.48
C ILE A 108 -0.07 17.27 14.31
N SER A 109 -0.70 18.21 13.60
CA SER A 109 -0.16 19.57 13.42
C SER A 109 -0.04 20.33 14.74
N GLN A 110 -1.02 20.21 15.64
CA GLN A 110 -0.98 20.81 16.97
C GLN A 110 0.13 20.18 17.83
N LEU A 111 0.32 18.86 17.70
CA LEU A 111 1.40 18.16 18.39
C LEU A 111 2.76 18.66 17.90
N ALA A 112 2.97 18.77 16.57
CA ALA A 112 4.18 19.28 15.98
C ALA A 112 4.52 20.71 16.47
N LEU A 113 3.51 21.58 16.53
CA LEU A 113 3.67 22.94 17.07
C LEU A 113 4.07 22.91 18.56
N GLY A 114 3.51 22.00 19.35
CA GLY A 114 3.86 21.82 20.77
C GLY A 114 5.31 21.36 20.99
N PHE A 115 5.90 20.66 20.01
CA PHE A 115 7.31 20.24 19.99
C PHE A 115 8.22 21.21 19.23
N GLU A 116 7.73 22.43 18.96
CA GLU A 116 8.49 23.48 18.26
C GLU A 116 9.00 23.07 16.87
N CYS A 117 8.33 22.11 16.22
CA CYS A 117 8.60 21.76 14.83
C CYS A 117 8.14 22.90 13.94
N HIS A 118 9.08 23.63 13.33
CA HIS A 118 8.78 24.78 12.49
C HIS A 118 8.67 24.39 11.03
N GLY A 119 7.70 24.97 10.33
CA GLY A 119 7.48 24.76 8.89
C GLY A 119 6.22 23.97 8.58
N SER A 120 6.14 23.51 7.34
CA SER A 120 5.02 22.66 6.89
C SER A 120 5.09 21.28 7.51
N LEU A 121 3.95 20.73 7.90
CA LEU A 121 3.87 19.34 8.37
C LEU A 121 4.36 18.40 7.26
N ARG A 122 5.29 17.53 7.58
CA ARG A 122 5.85 16.54 6.64
C ARG A 122 5.24 15.17 6.86
N LEU A 123 4.76 14.58 5.78
CA LEU A 123 4.25 13.22 5.71
C LEU A 123 5.09 12.42 4.72
N VAL A 124 5.51 11.23 5.10
CA VAL A 124 6.09 10.24 4.17
C VAL A 124 5.10 9.10 4.06
N VAL A 125 4.61 8.87 2.85
CA VAL A 125 3.68 7.78 2.55
C VAL A 125 4.47 6.64 1.95
N THR A 126 4.31 5.46 2.51
CA THR A 126 4.89 4.21 2.00
C THR A 126 3.81 3.16 1.87
N GLU A 127 4.10 2.13 1.09
CA GLU A 127 3.24 1.00 0.87
C GLU A 127 3.90 -0.24 1.47
N GLU A 128 3.14 -1.01 2.24
CA GLU A 128 3.60 -2.24 2.86
C GLU A 128 2.60 -3.37 2.62
N PRO A 129 3.04 -4.64 2.51
CA PRO A 129 2.12 -5.77 2.45
C PRO A 129 1.25 -5.81 3.71
N ARG A 130 -0.07 -6.02 3.55
CA ARG A 130 -0.95 -6.25 4.70
C ARG A 130 -0.51 -7.49 5.46
N PHE A 131 -0.59 -7.45 6.77
CA PHE A 131 -0.26 -8.60 7.62
C PHE A 131 -0.96 -9.87 7.15
N ILE A 132 -2.26 -9.82 6.87
CA ILE A 132 -3.04 -10.99 6.46
C ILE A 132 -2.61 -11.54 5.09
N SER A 133 -2.24 -10.66 4.15
CA SER A 133 -1.73 -11.07 2.83
C SER A 133 -0.41 -11.82 2.99
N ARG A 134 0.51 -11.25 3.76
CA ARG A 134 1.82 -11.88 4.03
C ARG A 134 1.69 -13.18 4.80
N TYR A 135 0.80 -13.24 5.79
CA TYR A 135 0.51 -14.47 6.53
C TYR A 135 0.01 -15.58 5.60
N ASN A 136 -0.95 -15.26 4.72
CA ASN A 136 -1.52 -16.24 3.79
C ASN A 136 -0.48 -16.75 2.76
N GLU A 137 0.39 -15.88 2.27
CA GLU A 137 1.52 -16.28 1.40
C GLU A 137 2.42 -17.30 2.09
N LEU A 138 2.83 -17.01 3.34
CA LEU A 138 3.69 -17.90 4.11
C LEU A 138 3.00 -19.23 4.46
N ALA A 139 1.71 -19.18 4.83
CA ALA A 139 0.94 -20.38 5.12
C ALA A 139 0.78 -21.28 3.87
N THR A 140 0.57 -20.65 2.70
CA THR A 140 0.48 -21.39 1.43
C THR A 140 1.83 -22.01 1.06
N ALA A 141 2.92 -21.30 1.25
CA ALA A 141 4.27 -21.82 0.99
C ALA A 141 4.59 -23.04 1.84
N LEU A 142 4.26 -23.03 3.13
CA LEU A 142 4.43 -24.17 4.02
C LEU A 142 3.57 -25.37 3.60
N GLY A 143 2.31 -25.15 3.22
CA GLY A 143 1.43 -26.22 2.76
C GLY A 143 1.84 -26.83 1.41
N SER A 144 2.60 -26.11 0.59
CA SER A 144 3.13 -26.62 -0.67
C SER A 144 4.36 -27.53 -0.47
N GLU A 145 5.17 -27.27 0.54
CA GLU A 145 6.33 -28.11 0.87
C GLU A 145 5.92 -29.47 1.43
N GLU A 146 4.82 -29.55 2.22
CA GLU A 146 4.31 -30.83 2.75
C GLU A 146 3.72 -31.74 1.65
N SER A 147 3.24 -31.19 0.55
CA SER A 147 2.68 -31.99 -0.56
C SER A 147 3.72 -32.55 -1.53
N GLU A 148 4.95 -32.07 -1.52
CA GLU A 148 6.03 -32.58 -2.37
C GLU A 148 6.79 -33.75 -1.71
N GLU A 149 6.78 -33.88 -0.38
CA GLU A 149 7.41 -34.99 0.33
C GLU A 149 6.59 -36.28 0.31
N ASP A 150 5.24 -36.19 0.24
CA ASP A 150 4.36 -37.37 0.18
C ASP A 150 4.24 -38.02 -1.23
N ALA A 151 4.73 -37.36 -2.28
CA ALA A 151 4.64 -37.87 -3.66
C ALA A 151 5.82 -38.74 -4.12
N GLN A 152 6.80 -39.01 -3.27
CA GLN A 152 7.99 -39.81 -3.65
C GLN A 152 8.02 -41.25 -3.15
N ASP A 153 6.99 -41.73 -2.43
CA ASP A 153 7.03 -43.06 -1.79
C ASP A 153 6.02 -44.10 -2.34
N GLU A 154 5.33 -43.83 -3.47
CA GLU A 154 4.43 -44.79 -4.12
C GLU A 154 4.82 -45.15 -5.56
N GLU A 155 6.07 -45.58 -5.79
CA GLU A 155 6.46 -46.38 -6.96
C GLU A 155 7.40 -47.51 -6.60
N ALA A 156 6.89 -48.56 -5.94
CA ALA A 156 7.54 -49.89 -5.98
C ALA A 156 6.57 -51.01 -5.60
N GLY A 157 6.18 -51.80 -6.60
CA GLY A 157 5.63 -53.14 -6.44
C GLY A 157 4.10 -53.22 -6.57
N GLU A 158 3.50 -54.04 -7.36
CA GLU A 158 3.87 -55.35 -7.85
C GLU A 158 2.97 -55.69 -9.03
N GLU A 159 3.60 -56.29 -10.02
CA GLU A 159 2.97 -57.23 -10.98
C GLU A 159 2.47 -58.44 -10.21
N ASP A 160 1.23 -58.88 -10.38
CA ASP A 160 0.99 -60.32 -10.60
C ASP A 160 -0.40 -60.63 -11.17
N GLU A 161 -0.40 -61.62 -11.94
CA GLU A 161 -1.33 -62.26 -12.82
C GLU A 161 -2.65 -62.75 -12.16
N GLY A 162 -3.69 -62.87 -12.97
CA GLY A 162 -4.64 -63.93 -12.67
C GLY A 162 -6.04 -63.77 -13.27
N ALA A 163 -6.16 -64.16 -14.51
CA ALA A 163 -7.14 -65.09 -15.11
C ALA A 163 -8.60 -65.17 -14.62
N ASP A 164 -9.46 -64.88 -15.57
CA ASP A 164 -10.46 -65.84 -16.07
C ASP A 164 -11.84 -65.92 -15.39
N LYS A 165 -12.81 -65.91 -16.28
CA LYS A 165 -14.13 -66.55 -16.31
C LYS A 165 -15.40 -65.72 -15.98
N GLU A 166 -16.05 -65.53 -17.07
CA GLU A 166 -17.33 -66.07 -17.53
C GLU A 166 -18.64 -65.61 -16.86
N ASP A 167 -19.43 -65.03 -17.74
CA ASP A 167 -20.84 -65.31 -18.00
C ASP A 167 -21.89 -65.28 -16.86
N LYS A 168 -22.83 -64.40 -17.00
CA LYS A 168 -24.22 -64.78 -17.28
C LYS A 168 -25.17 -63.57 -17.39
N GLU A 169 -25.82 -63.65 -18.49
CA GLU A 169 -27.09 -63.04 -18.86
C GLU A 169 -28.17 -63.12 -17.79
N ALA A 170 -29.10 -62.27 -17.99
CA ALA A 170 -30.57 -62.36 -17.97
C ALA A 170 -31.17 -61.24 -17.12
N ASP A 171 -31.86 -60.41 -17.77
CA ASP A 171 -33.26 -60.39 -18.13
C ASP A 171 -34.19 -59.78 -17.07
N GLU A 172 -34.99 -58.92 -17.67
CA GLU A 172 -36.43 -58.66 -17.44
C GLU A 172 -36.88 -57.83 -16.24
N ASP A 173 -37.45 -56.79 -16.63
CA ASP A 173 -38.87 -56.39 -16.70
C ASP A 173 -39.44 -55.58 -15.54
N ASP A 174 -40.04 -54.51 -16.00
CA ASP A 174 -41.41 -54.05 -15.73
C ASP A 174 -41.72 -53.40 -14.36
N ASN A 175 -42.00 -52.13 -14.39
CA ASN A 175 -43.29 -51.48 -14.23
C ASN A 175 -43.18 -49.97 -14.02
#